data_8e40e9303aa207bd1e739a87fbefbab2
#
_entry.id   8e40e9303aa207bd1e739a87fbefbab2
#
_cell.length_a   1.000
_cell.length_b   1.000
_cell.length_c   1.000
_cell.angle_alpha   90.00
_cell.angle_beta   90.00
_cell.angle_gamma   90.00
#
_symmetry.space_group_name_H-M   'P 1'
#
loop_
_entity.id
_entity.type
_entity.pdbx_description
1 polymer ?
#
loop_
_entity_poly.entity_id
_entity_poly.type
_entity_poly.pdbx_seq_one_letter_code
_entity_poly.pdbx_strand_id
1 'polypeptide(L)'
;MIELSKDKIIERFRSYVTLDTASDDKSETSPSTAKQLELAKLLKSELSGLGLEDVVLTEYGYVLAALPANTNEKLPVIGLIAHMDTSNEASGANVKMQVHSAYDGSELELGKGVKLSPKDFPELKNYLGQEIITSDGTTLLGADDKAGVCAIVLACEYLLAHPEITHGKILLAFTPDEEIGRGTEHFPLTDFSADFAYTVDGGAIGELNYETFNACNATVTFYGVSVHPGSAKNKMRNAVTMAAKWQMLLPAGERPEYTDLYEGFYHSLRINGGTDKVELEMILRDHDRQKLEDRKTLLLHMADCLNAEYGAGSVVCKMEDVYCNMKEYIMPVYEIIERAENAMRAAGIEPQLLPVRGGTDGARLSEMGLPCPNIFTGGHNFHGRFEYLPV
;
A
#
# COMPACT_ATOMS: atom_id res chain seq x y z
N MET A 1 4.02 9.18 -29.04
CA MET A 1 3.32 9.48 -27.76
C MET A 1 1.95 8.85 -27.86
N ILE A 2 1.56 8.05 -26.90
CA ILE A 2 0.21 7.44 -26.83
C ILE A 2 -0.77 8.58 -26.57
N GLU A 3 -1.75 8.78 -27.43
CA GLU A 3 -2.75 9.84 -27.27
C GLU A 3 -4.08 9.20 -26.82
N LEU A 4 -4.30 9.17 -25.52
CA LEU A 4 -5.58 8.78 -24.93
C LEU A 4 -6.43 10.04 -24.72
N SER A 5 -7.73 9.96 -24.99
CA SER A 5 -8.66 11.04 -24.67
C SER A 5 -8.75 11.22 -23.15
N LYS A 6 -8.47 12.42 -22.67
CA LYS A 6 -8.62 12.77 -21.24
C LYS A 6 -10.03 12.51 -20.73
N ASP A 7 -11.05 12.87 -21.52
CA ASP A 7 -12.44 12.61 -21.15
C ASP A 7 -12.69 11.12 -20.89
N LYS A 8 -12.11 10.24 -21.71
CA LYS A 8 -12.23 8.79 -21.54
C LYS A 8 -11.57 8.31 -20.26
N ILE A 9 -10.40 8.84 -19.92
CA ILE A 9 -9.71 8.54 -18.65
C ILE A 9 -10.59 8.96 -17.48
N ILE A 10 -11.06 10.21 -17.48
CA ILE A 10 -11.88 10.81 -16.43
C ILE A 10 -13.20 10.02 -16.23
N GLU A 11 -13.89 9.68 -17.32
CA GLU A 11 -15.17 8.95 -17.24
C GLU A 11 -14.99 7.52 -16.72
N ARG A 12 -13.94 6.79 -17.15
CA ARG A 12 -13.65 5.46 -16.62
C ARG A 12 -13.30 5.52 -15.15
N PHE A 13 -12.37 6.38 -14.77
CA PHE A 13 -11.98 6.57 -13.37
C PHE A 13 -13.18 6.95 -12.51
N ARG A 14 -14.06 7.85 -13.00
CA ARG A 14 -15.32 8.22 -12.32
C ARG A 14 -16.19 6.99 -12.06
N SER A 15 -16.34 6.09 -13.02
CA SER A 15 -17.16 4.90 -12.86
C SER A 15 -16.67 3.97 -11.75
N TYR A 16 -15.34 3.93 -11.50
CA TYR A 16 -14.74 3.11 -10.46
C TYR A 16 -14.82 3.78 -9.07
N VAL A 17 -14.48 5.06 -8.96
CA VAL A 17 -14.44 5.74 -7.66
C VAL A 17 -15.83 5.97 -7.05
N THR A 18 -16.89 5.95 -7.84
CA THR A 18 -18.26 6.05 -7.33
C THR A 18 -18.72 4.79 -6.59
N LEU A 19 -18.05 3.66 -6.78
CA LEU A 19 -18.29 2.42 -6.06
C LEU A 19 -17.57 2.45 -4.72
N ASP A 20 -18.28 2.19 -3.64
CA ASP A 20 -17.68 1.98 -2.32
C ASP A 20 -17.05 0.60 -2.26
N THR A 21 -15.75 0.53 -2.07
CA THR A 21 -14.98 -0.72 -2.01
C THR A 21 -14.09 -0.82 -0.78
N ALA A 22 -14.35 -0.02 0.27
CA ALA A 22 -13.52 -0.02 1.46
C ALA A 22 -13.43 -1.43 2.08
N SER A 23 -12.21 -1.86 2.40
CA SER A 23 -11.92 -3.09 3.13
C SER A 23 -12.25 -2.94 4.63
N ASP A 24 -12.23 -4.06 5.37
CA ASP A 24 -12.50 -4.10 6.81
C ASP A 24 -11.49 -5.04 7.50
N ASP A 25 -10.59 -4.45 8.29
CA ASP A 25 -9.53 -5.16 9.04
C ASP A 25 -10.06 -6.09 10.14
N LYS A 26 -11.34 -5.96 10.49
CA LYS A 26 -12.01 -6.80 11.52
C LYS A 26 -12.76 -7.99 10.91
N SER A 27 -12.87 -8.03 9.59
CA SER A 27 -13.55 -9.12 8.89
C SER A 27 -12.65 -10.35 8.79
N GLU A 28 -13.25 -11.52 8.96
CA GLU A 28 -12.59 -12.83 8.74
C GLU A 28 -12.88 -13.41 7.36
N THR A 29 -13.68 -12.71 6.52
CA THR A 29 -14.00 -13.16 5.17
C THR A 29 -12.98 -12.67 4.15
N SER A 30 -12.93 -13.31 2.97
CA SER A 30 -12.21 -12.81 1.80
C SER A 30 -13.14 -12.83 0.58
N PRO A 31 -13.40 -11.68 -0.07
CA PRO A 31 -12.94 -10.34 0.35
C PRO A 31 -13.53 -9.94 1.71
N SER A 32 -12.85 -9.04 2.39
CA SER A 32 -13.24 -8.58 3.73
C SER A 32 -14.60 -7.87 3.74
N THR A 33 -14.99 -7.29 2.62
CA THR A 33 -16.30 -6.67 2.42
C THR A 33 -16.92 -7.07 1.08
N ALA A 34 -18.21 -7.40 1.09
CA ALA A 34 -18.93 -7.78 -0.13
C ALA A 34 -19.05 -6.63 -1.17
N LYS A 35 -18.89 -5.37 -0.73
CA LYS A 35 -18.96 -4.20 -1.61
C LYS A 35 -17.80 -4.12 -2.62
N GLN A 36 -16.66 -4.72 -2.34
CA GLN A 36 -15.56 -4.86 -3.30
C GLN A 36 -15.97 -5.66 -4.54
N LEU A 37 -16.90 -6.62 -4.37
CA LEU A 37 -17.40 -7.43 -5.47
C LEU A 37 -18.18 -6.62 -6.51
N GLU A 38 -18.66 -5.42 -6.21
CA GLU A 38 -19.36 -4.58 -7.19
C GLU A 38 -18.38 -4.07 -8.25
N LEU A 39 -17.18 -3.61 -7.83
CA LEU A 39 -16.13 -3.25 -8.78
C LEU A 39 -15.59 -4.49 -9.51
N ALA A 40 -15.42 -5.60 -8.81
CA ALA A 40 -14.96 -6.85 -9.42
C ALA A 40 -15.89 -7.35 -10.53
N LYS A 41 -17.22 -7.28 -10.34
CA LYS A 41 -18.20 -7.64 -11.37
C LYS A 41 -18.18 -6.67 -12.55
N LEU A 42 -18.03 -5.36 -12.28
CA LEU A 42 -17.90 -4.34 -13.32
C LEU A 42 -16.67 -4.62 -14.18
N LEU A 43 -15.49 -4.84 -13.56
CA LEU A 43 -14.25 -5.14 -14.25
C LEU A 43 -14.36 -6.43 -15.07
N LYS A 44 -14.92 -7.51 -14.51
CA LYS A 44 -15.16 -8.75 -15.25
C LYS A 44 -15.99 -8.50 -16.52
N SER A 45 -17.06 -7.71 -16.39
CA SER A 45 -17.93 -7.37 -17.54
C SER A 45 -17.20 -6.53 -18.58
N GLU A 46 -16.44 -5.54 -18.12
CA GLU A 46 -15.70 -4.61 -18.99
C GLU A 46 -14.59 -5.35 -19.76
N LEU A 47 -13.75 -6.13 -19.07
CA LEU A 47 -12.67 -6.90 -19.68
C LEU A 47 -13.18 -7.92 -20.69
N SER A 48 -14.30 -8.60 -20.38
CA SER A 48 -14.96 -9.51 -21.33
C SER A 48 -15.50 -8.73 -22.53
N GLY A 49 -16.07 -7.53 -22.31
CA GLY A 49 -16.58 -6.66 -23.38
C GLY A 49 -15.47 -6.12 -24.29
N LEU A 50 -14.26 -5.93 -23.78
CA LEU A 50 -13.07 -5.55 -24.54
C LEU A 50 -12.50 -6.72 -25.37
N GLY A 51 -12.91 -7.96 -25.09
CA GLY A 51 -12.44 -9.17 -25.78
C GLY A 51 -11.17 -9.76 -25.21
N LEU A 52 -10.83 -9.49 -23.94
CA LEU A 52 -9.75 -10.20 -23.26
C LEU A 52 -10.13 -11.67 -23.02
N GLU A 53 -9.12 -12.52 -22.96
CA GLU A 53 -9.27 -13.96 -22.73
C GLU A 53 -9.19 -14.30 -21.22
N ASP A 54 -9.65 -15.48 -20.86
CA ASP A 54 -9.56 -16.05 -19.51
C ASP A 54 -10.11 -15.13 -18.39
N VAL A 55 -11.18 -14.36 -18.68
CA VAL A 55 -11.74 -13.41 -17.72
C VAL A 55 -12.52 -14.14 -16.62
N VAL A 56 -11.95 -14.18 -15.43
CA VAL A 56 -12.48 -14.91 -14.26
C VAL A 56 -12.64 -13.97 -13.08
N LEU A 57 -13.76 -14.05 -12.37
CA LEU A 57 -13.93 -13.56 -11.00
C LEU A 57 -13.90 -14.79 -10.09
N THR A 58 -12.88 -14.86 -9.23
CA THR A 58 -12.69 -15.98 -8.30
C THR A 58 -13.65 -15.91 -7.12
N GLU A 59 -13.76 -16.99 -6.36
CA GLU A 59 -14.55 -17.04 -5.11
C GLU A 59 -14.03 -16.07 -4.04
N TYR A 60 -12.73 -15.74 -4.06
CA TYR A 60 -12.09 -14.79 -3.15
C TYR A 60 -12.10 -13.33 -3.66
N GLY A 61 -12.79 -13.06 -4.77
CA GLY A 61 -12.96 -11.70 -5.27
C GLY A 61 -11.88 -11.19 -6.23
N TYR A 62 -10.86 -11.99 -6.57
CA TYR A 62 -9.88 -11.59 -7.60
C TYR A 62 -10.50 -11.59 -8.98
N VAL A 63 -10.17 -10.58 -9.78
CA VAL A 63 -10.50 -10.56 -11.21
C VAL A 63 -9.23 -10.83 -12.00
N LEU A 64 -9.22 -11.89 -12.76
CA LEU A 64 -8.11 -12.27 -13.63
C LEU A 64 -8.52 -12.13 -15.09
N ALA A 65 -7.57 -11.78 -15.96
CA ALA A 65 -7.76 -11.75 -17.41
C ALA A 65 -6.43 -11.90 -18.14
N ALA A 66 -6.47 -12.18 -19.43
CA ALA A 66 -5.31 -12.24 -20.28
C ALA A 66 -5.53 -11.43 -21.57
N LEU A 67 -4.54 -10.61 -21.93
CA LEU A 67 -4.38 -10.09 -23.26
C LEU A 67 -3.41 -11.01 -24.00
N PRO A 68 -3.86 -11.75 -25.03
CA PRO A 68 -3.00 -12.69 -25.76
C PRO A 68 -1.88 -11.94 -26.50
N ALA A 69 -0.74 -12.62 -26.69
CA ALA A 69 0.33 -12.08 -27.54
C ALA A 69 -0.15 -11.89 -28.98
N ASN A 70 0.27 -10.81 -29.61
CA ASN A 70 0.00 -10.56 -31.03
C ASN A 70 1.20 -10.88 -31.95
N THR A 71 2.19 -11.61 -31.44
CA THR A 71 3.40 -12.01 -32.14
C THR A 71 3.74 -13.48 -31.87
N ASN A 72 4.50 -14.09 -32.80
CA ASN A 72 5.09 -15.42 -32.62
C ASN A 72 6.48 -15.37 -31.96
N GLU A 73 7.00 -14.18 -31.66
CA GLU A 73 8.26 -14.05 -30.94
C GLU A 73 8.11 -14.54 -29.51
N LYS A 74 9.17 -15.18 -28.99
CA LYS A 74 9.20 -15.63 -27.59
C LYS A 74 9.51 -14.43 -26.69
N LEU A 75 8.47 -13.75 -26.26
CA LEU A 75 8.54 -12.64 -25.32
C LEU A 75 8.14 -13.13 -23.90
N PRO A 76 8.62 -12.47 -22.84
CA PRO A 76 8.19 -12.78 -21.48
C PRO A 76 6.69 -12.50 -21.30
N VAL A 77 6.06 -13.28 -20.44
CA VAL A 77 4.70 -13.02 -19.97
C VAL A 77 4.76 -12.02 -18.82
N ILE A 78 4.12 -10.88 -18.97
CA ILE A 78 4.15 -9.79 -17.99
C ILE A 78 2.82 -9.75 -17.24
N GLY A 79 2.88 -9.66 -15.90
CA GLY A 79 1.72 -9.38 -15.07
C GLY A 79 1.54 -7.89 -14.83
N LEU A 80 0.29 -7.40 -14.86
CA LEU A 80 -0.09 -6.07 -14.36
C LEU A 80 -1.14 -6.25 -13.27
N ILE A 81 -0.90 -5.66 -12.11
CA ILE A 81 -1.68 -5.89 -10.90
C ILE A 81 -2.07 -4.55 -10.29
N ALA A 82 -3.31 -4.42 -9.81
CA ALA A 82 -3.81 -3.26 -9.08
C ALA A 82 -4.86 -3.72 -8.07
N HIS A 83 -4.99 -3.04 -6.94
CA HIS A 83 -6.01 -3.43 -5.97
C HIS A 83 -7.34 -2.67 -6.17
N MET A 84 -8.43 -3.30 -5.77
CA MET A 84 -9.78 -2.78 -5.96
C MET A 84 -10.34 -2.10 -4.72
N ASP A 85 -9.86 -2.50 -3.55
CA ASP A 85 -10.32 -1.94 -2.29
C ASP A 85 -9.77 -0.55 -2.04
N THR A 86 -10.34 0.14 -1.09
CA THR A 86 -9.85 1.42 -0.59
C THR A 86 -9.67 1.33 0.92
N SER A 87 -8.77 2.14 1.44
CA SER A 87 -8.51 2.28 2.87
C SER A 87 -9.80 2.59 3.65
N ASN A 88 -9.86 2.11 4.89
CA ASN A 88 -10.94 2.42 5.84
C ASN A 88 -10.63 3.64 6.73
N GLU A 89 -9.50 4.32 6.53
CA GLU A 89 -9.11 5.51 7.32
C GLU A 89 -9.99 6.72 7.03
N ALA A 90 -10.49 6.83 5.79
CA ALA A 90 -11.51 7.79 5.41
C ALA A 90 -12.64 7.11 4.62
N SER A 91 -13.85 7.69 4.65
CA SER A 91 -14.98 7.11 3.92
C SER A 91 -14.73 7.11 2.41
N GLY A 92 -14.90 5.95 1.76
CA GLY A 92 -14.96 5.79 0.30
C GLY A 92 -16.40 5.72 -0.24
N ALA A 93 -17.42 5.97 0.59
CA ALA A 93 -18.81 5.87 0.20
C ALA A 93 -19.35 7.18 -0.38
N ASN A 94 -20.06 7.10 -1.52
CA ASN A 94 -20.68 8.24 -2.20
C ASN A 94 -19.66 9.33 -2.62
N VAL A 95 -18.53 8.93 -3.13
CA VAL A 95 -17.48 9.83 -3.64
C VAL A 95 -18.09 10.77 -4.70
N LYS A 96 -17.93 12.07 -4.48
CA LYS A 96 -18.32 13.12 -5.42
C LYS A 96 -17.07 13.66 -6.08
N MET A 97 -16.70 13.02 -7.16
CA MET A 97 -15.52 13.39 -7.93
C MET A 97 -15.69 14.76 -8.58
N GLN A 98 -14.70 15.62 -8.40
CA GLN A 98 -14.58 16.93 -9.03
C GLN A 98 -13.39 16.94 -9.99
N VAL A 99 -13.50 17.70 -11.08
CA VAL A 99 -12.42 17.92 -12.05
C VAL A 99 -12.12 19.41 -12.08
N HIS A 100 -10.88 19.75 -11.75
CA HIS A 100 -10.37 21.11 -11.78
C HIS A 100 -9.53 21.30 -13.05
N SER A 101 -10.09 21.94 -14.06
CA SER A 101 -9.42 22.16 -15.35
C SER A 101 -8.33 23.22 -15.23
N ALA A 102 -7.18 22.99 -15.89
CA ALA A 102 -6.09 23.95 -16.03
C ALA A 102 -5.65 24.57 -14.68
N TYR A 103 -5.21 23.72 -13.73
CA TYR A 103 -4.79 24.15 -12.41
C TYR A 103 -3.80 25.32 -12.46
N ASP A 104 -4.10 26.42 -11.77
CA ASP A 104 -3.36 27.68 -11.83
C ASP A 104 -2.39 27.91 -10.66
N GLY A 105 -2.29 26.95 -9.72
CA GLY A 105 -1.45 27.05 -8.54
C GLY A 105 -2.15 27.66 -7.32
N SER A 106 -3.44 28.00 -7.41
CA SER A 106 -4.24 28.49 -6.29
C SER A 106 -4.76 27.35 -5.40
N GLU A 107 -5.40 27.71 -4.28
CA GLU A 107 -6.12 26.75 -3.45
C GLU A 107 -7.32 26.20 -4.20
N LEU A 108 -7.52 24.86 -4.17
CA LEU A 108 -8.70 24.21 -4.72
C LEU A 108 -9.76 24.07 -3.64
N GLU A 109 -10.92 24.66 -3.87
CA GLU A 109 -12.10 24.49 -3.01
C GLU A 109 -12.72 23.12 -3.28
N LEU A 110 -12.67 22.22 -2.28
CA LEU A 110 -13.26 20.89 -2.38
C LEU A 110 -14.75 20.92 -2.01
N GLY A 111 -15.11 21.67 -0.99
CA GLY A 111 -16.48 21.84 -0.50
C GLY A 111 -16.54 22.03 0.99
N LYS A 112 -17.65 22.59 1.50
CA LYS A 112 -17.88 22.81 2.95
C LYS A 112 -16.74 23.51 3.68
N GLY A 113 -15.98 24.37 2.99
CA GLY A 113 -14.82 25.08 3.54
C GLY A 113 -13.54 24.25 3.62
N VAL A 114 -13.51 23.06 3.04
CA VAL A 114 -12.31 22.26 2.90
C VAL A 114 -11.55 22.71 1.66
N LYS A 115 -10.25 22.97 1.80
CA LYS A 115 -9.38 23.46 0.72
C LYS A 115 -8.15 22.59 0.60
N LEU A 116 -7.81 22.23 -0.61
CA LEU A 116 -6.53 21.61 -0.94
C LEU A 116 -5.56 22.74 -1.33
N SER A 117 -4.57 23.01 -0.49
CA SER A 117 -3.70 24.18 -0.60
C SER A 117 -2.28 23.80 -0.97
N PRO A 118 -1.65 24.45 -1.96
CA PRO A 118 -0.24 24.24 -2.28
C PRO A 118 0.73 24.76 -1.20
N LYS A 119 0.20 25.38 -0.14
CA LYS A 119 0.97 25.73 1.06
C LYS A 119 1.15 24.51 1.96
N ASP A 120 0.12 23.70 2.07
CA ASP A 120 0.11 22.49 2.89
C ASP A 120 0.63 21.28 2.11
N PHE A 121 0.41 21.27 0.79
CA PHE A 121 0.80 20.21 -0.16
C PHE A 121 1.57 20.82 -1.34
N PRO A 122 2.88 21.11 -1.17
CA PRO A 122 3.71 21.82 -2.16
C PRO A 122 3.80 21.13 -3.53
N GLU A 123 3.63 19.81 -3.56
CA GLU A 123 3.70 18.94 -4.76
C GLU A 123 2.66 19.34 -5.81
N LEU A 124 1.54 19.92 -5.40
CA LEU A 124 0.51 20.46 -6.30
C LEU A 124 1.09 21.41 -7.37
N LYS A 125 2.16 22.15 -7.03
CA LYS A 125 2.82 23.09 -7.95
C LYS A 125 3.46 22.43 -9.16
N ASN A 126 3.70 21.12 -9.09
CA ASN A 126 4.25 20.36 -10.21
C ASN A 126 3.24 20.16 -11.35
N TYR A 127 1.95 20.43 -11.08
CA TYR A 127 0.82 20.13 -11.97
C TYR A 127 0.17 21.39 -12.54
N LEU A 128 0.88 22.52 -12.58
CA LEU A 128 0.37 23.75 -13.19
C LEU A 128 -0.06 23.52 -14.65
N GLY A 129 -1.26 23.99 -14.99
CA GLY A 129 -1.86 23.85 -16.31
C GLY A 129 -2.48 22.48 -16.58
N GLN A 130 -2.36 21.51 -15.68
CA GLN A 130 -2.97 20.18 -15.80
C GLN A 130 -4.38 20.16 -15.22
N GLU A 131 -5.13 19.13 -15.55
CA GLU A 131 -6.39 18.82 -14.89
C GLU A 131 -6.10 18.04 -13.61
N ILE A 132 -6.77 18.39 -12.51
CA ILE A 132 -6.65 17.70 -11.22
C ILE A 132 -8.00 17.16 -10.82
N ILE A 133 -8.06 15.89 -10.46
CA ILE A 133 -9.24 15.23 -9.94
C ILE A 133 -9.14 15.19 -8.41
N THR A 134 -10.25 15.51 -7.73
CA THR A 134 -10.39 15.42 -6.25
C THR A 134 -11.76 14.86 -5.87
N SER A 135 -11.94 14.53 -4.60
CA SER A 135 -13.29 14.41 -4.02
C SER A 135 -13.84 15.80 -3.62
N ASP A 136 -15.07 15.84 -3.09
CA ASP A 136 -15.67 17.06 -2.51
C ASP A 136 -15.16 17.35 -1.08
N GLY A 137 -14.11 16.68 -0.64
CA GLY A 137 -13.50 16.82 0.70
C GLY A 137 -14.33 16.19 1.83
N THR A 138 -15.39 15.44 1.53
CA THR A 138 -16.16 14.67 2.52
C THR A 138 -15.76 13.21 2.57
N THR A 139 -15.03 12.73 1.56
CA THR A 139 -14.55 11.34 1.40
C THR A 139 -13.10 11.37 0.93
N LEU A 140 -12.40 10.21 0.96
CA LEU A 140 -11.26 10.01 0.09
C LEU A 140 -11.71 10.06 -1.39
N LEU A 141 -10.76 10.12 -2.34
CA LEU A 141 -11.05 10.02 -3.78
C LEU A 141 -11.11 8.56 -4.25
N GLY A 142 -10.20 7.72 -3.75
CA GLY A 142 -9.99 6.33 -4.17
C GLY A 142 -9.09 6.23 -5.40
N ALA A 143 -8.15 7.18 -5.59
CA ALA A 143 -7.10 7.05 -6.58
C ALA A 143 -6.17 5.89 -6.25
N ASP A 144 -5.95 5.65 -4.98
CA ASP A 144 -5.37 4.45 -4.42
C ASP A 144 -6.47 3.37 -4.25
N ASP A 145 -6.52 2.28 -5.08
CA ASP A 145 -5.66 2.13 -6.28
C ASP A 145 -6.54 2.02 -7.55
N LYS A 146 -7.72 2.66 -7.58
CA LYS A 146 -8.58 2.67 -8.77
C LYS A 146 -7.95 3.43 -9.95
N ALA A 147 -6.90 4.24 -9.70
CA ALA A 147 -6.12 4.85 -10.78
C ALA A 147 -5.27 3.80 -11.50
N GLY A 148 -4.62 2.90 -10.76
CA GLY A 148 -3.90 1.75 -11.32
C GLY A 148 -4.84 0.80 -12.06
N VAL A 149 -5.99 0.48 -11.47
CA VAL A 149 -7.05 -0.29 -12.16
C VAL A 149 -7.42 0.36 -13.49
N CYS A 150 -7.68 1.68 -13.50
CA CYS A 150 -8.05 2.44 -14.69
C CYS A 150 -6.93 2.43 -15.73
N ALA A 151 -5.68 2.63 -15.31
CA ALA A 151 -4.52 2.65 -16.19
C ALA A 151 -4.30 1.30 -16.90
N ILE A 152 -4.41 0.18 -16.17
CA ILE A 152 -4.28 -1.17 -16.72
C ILE A 152 -5.35 -1.44 -17.78
N VAL A 153 -6.61 -1.14 -17.48
CA VAL A 153 -7.72 -1.38 -18.41
C VAL A 153 -7.57 -0.51 -19.67
N LEU A 154 -7.18 0.76 -19.53
CA LEU A 154 -6.93 1.66 -20.65
C LEU A 154 -5.76 1.20 -21.52
N ALA A 155 -4.67 0.70 -20.90
CA ALA A 155 -3.52 0.18 -21.63
C ALA A 155 -3.92 -1.03 -22.49
N CYS A 156 -4.71 -1.96 -21.94
CA CYS A 156 -5.21 -3.11 -22.69
C CYS A 156 -6.12 -2.69 -23.85
N GLU A 157 -7.04 -1.77 -23.60
CA GLU A 157 -7.94 -1.26 -24.64
C GLU A 157 -7.14 -0.56 -25.74
N TYR A 158 -6.09 0.19 -25.39
CA TYR A 158 -5.21 0.84 -26.36
C TYR A 158 -4.48 -0.19 -27.21
N LEU A 159 -3.89 -1.23 -26.61
CA LEU A 159 -3.17 -2.28 -27.34
C LEU A 159 -4.11 -3.06 -28.28
N LEU A 160 -5.34 -3.34 -27.87
CA LEU A 160 -6.36 -3.98 -28.71
C LEU A 160 -6.76 -3.12 -29.92
N ALA A 161 -6.79 -1.79 -29.73
CA ALA A 161 -7.08 -0.85 -30.82
C ALA A 161 -5.89 -0.62 -31.77
N HIS A 162 -4.67 -1.00 -31.35
CA HIS A 162 -3.42 -0.77 -32.07
C HIS A 162 -2.65 -2.08 -32.29
N PRO A 163 -3.16 -3.01 -33.13
CA PRO A 163 -2.53 -4.32 -33.34
C PRO A 163 -1.14 -4.24 -34.00
N GLU A 164 -0.75 -3.09 -34.53
CA GLU A 164 0.59 -2.81 -35.03
C GLU A 164 1.65 -2.70 -33.92
N ILE A 165 1.23 -2.51 -32.66
CA ILE A 165 2.13 -2.52 -31.49
C ILE A 165 2.36 -3.97 -31.09
N THR A 166 3.56 -4.47 -31.36
CA THR A 166 3.94 -5.84 -31.01
C THR A 166 4.10 -6.01 -29.49
N HIS A 167 3.41 -7.01 -28.92
CA HIS A 167 3.52 -7.33 -27.51
C HIS A 167 3.42 -8.83 -27.22
N GLY A 168 4.02 -9.29 -26.12
CA GLY A 168 3.85 -10.61 -25.55
C GLY A 168 2.51 -10.77 -24.85
N LYS A 169 2.28 -11.93 -24.23
CA LYS A 169 1.10 -12.15 -23.38
C LYS A 169 1.17 -11.26 -22.15
N ILE A 170 0.07 -10.59 -21.82
CA ILE A 170 -0.07 -9.77 -20.62
C ILE A 170 -1.17 -10.40 -19.76
N LEU A 171 -0.84 -10.69 -18.50
CA LEU A 171 -1.79 -11.18 -17.51
C LEU A 171 -2.22 -10.02 -16.61
N LEU A 172 -3.49 -9.96 -16.30
CA LEU A 172 -4.08 -8.94 -15.44
C LEU A 172 -4.61 -9.58 -14.17
N ALA A 173 -4.36 -8.94 -13.04
CA ALA A 173 -5.00 -9.30 -11.78
C ALA A 173 -5.45 -8.05 -11.05
N PHE A 174 -6.71 -8.05 -10.60
CA PHE A 174 -7.23 -7.02 -9.70
C PHE A 174 -7.53 -7.68 -8.37
N THR A 175 -6.84 -7.20 -7.31
CA THR A 175 -6.82 -7.83 -5.99
C THR A 175 -7.81 -7.16 -5.04
N PRO A 176 -8.45 -7.90 -4.12
CA PRO A 176 -9.16 -7.34 -2.98
C PRO A 176 -8.23 -7.20 -1.78
N ASP A 177 -8.61 -6.43 -0.75
CA ASP A 177 -8.04 -6.45 0.61
C ASP A 177 -6.55 -6.12 0.72
N GLU A 178 -5.97 -5.37 -0.23
CA GLU A 178 -4.59 -4.90 -0.15
C GLU A 178 -4.38 -4.00 1.06
N GLU A 179 -5.26 -3.04 1.27
CA GLU A 179 -5.21 -1.99 2.30
C GLU A 179 -5.23 -2.53 3.75
N ILE A 180 -5.58 -3.80 3.91
CA ILE A 180 -5.49 -4.52 5.18
C ILE A 180 -4.40 -5.60 5.18
N GLY A 181 -3.52 -5.60 4.16
CA GLY A 181 -2.37 -6.51 4.01
C GLY A 181 -2.76 -7.96 3.66
N ARG A 182 -3.95 -8.19 3.10
CA ARG A 182 -4.48 -9.51 2.75
C ARG A 182 -4.65 -9.71 1.24
N GLY A 183 -4.22 -8.76 0.42
CA GLY A 183 -4.40 -8.78 -1.03
C GLY A 183 -3.82 -10.00 -1.74
N THR A 184 -2.83 -10.66 -1.15
CA THR A 184 -2.19 -11.85 -1.74
C THR A 184 -2.52 -13.16 -1.03
N GLU A 185 -3.34 -13.16 0.02
CA GLU A 185 -3.61 -14.33 0.86
C GLU A 185 -4.14 -15.53 0.06
N HIS A 186 -4.99 -15.28 -0.91
CA HIS A 186 -5.58 -16.29 -1.81
C HIS A 186 -5.22 -16.05 -3.28
N PHE A 187 -4.11 -15.33 -3.54
CA PHE A 187 -3.70 -15.03 -4.91
C PHE A 187 -3.39 -16.31 -5.68
N PRO A 188 -4.03 -16.57 -6.83
CA PRO A 188 -3.90 -17.83 -7.56
C PRO A 188 -2.61 -17.86 -8.41
N LEU A 189 -1.45 -17.88 -7.74
CA LEU A 189 -0.13 -17.76 -8.36
C LEU A 189 0.14 -18.84 -9.43
N THR A 190 -0.42 -20.05 -9.26
CA THR A 190 -0.30 -21.14 -10.24
C THR A 190 -1.02 -20.85 -11.56
N ASP A 191 -2.15 -20.15 -11.49
CA ASP A 191 -2.95 -19.77 -12.66
C ASP A 191 -2.40 -18.46 -13.27
N PHE A 192 -1.86 -17.57 -12.43
CA PHE A 192 -1.20 -16.33 -12.82
C PHE A 192 0.28 -16.59 -13.12
N SER A 193 0.54 -17.30 -14.22
CA SER A 193 1.88 -17.78 -14.60
C SER A 193 2.69 -16.71 -15.38
N ALA A 194 2.86 -15.51 -14.80
CA ALA A 194 3.72 -14.48 -15.36
C ALA A 194 5.20 -14.74 -15.04
N ASP A 195 6.12 -14.35 -15.92
CA ASP A 195 7.56 -14.40 -15.67
C ASP A 195 7.97 -13.36 -14.62
N PHE A 196 7.31 -12.21 -14.63
CA PHE A 196 7.37 -11.14 -13.63
C PHE A 196 6.12 -10.25 -13.74
N ALA A 197 5.88 -9.42 -12.75
CA ALA A 197 4.74 -8.51 -12.76
C ALA A 197 5.15 -7.09 -12.31
N TYR A 198 4.22 -6.15 -12.46
CA TYR A 198 4.27 -4.82 -11.85
C TYR A 198 2.94 -4.59 -11.13
N THR A 199 2.98 -4.16 -9.88
CA THR A 199 1.84 -3.48 -9.29
C THR A 199 1.79 -2.04 -9.79
N VAL A 200 0.63 -1.60 -10.25
CA VAL A 200 0.38 -0.21 -10.68
C VAL A 200 -0.28 0.50 -9.51
N ASP A 201 0.50 0.71 -8.44
CA ASP A 201 0.04 1.07 -7.11
C ASP A 201 1.05 2.01 -6.41
N GLY A 202 1.91 2.67 -7.19
CA GLY A 202 2.87 3.64 -6.68
C GLY A 202 2.29 5.06 -6.60
N GLY A 203 3.08 5.98 -6.04
CA GLY A 203 2.69 7.37 -5.82
C GLY A 203 2.84 8.27 -7.04
N ALA A 204 3.61 9.34 -6.88
CA ALA A 204 3.78 10.39 -7.86
C ALA A 204 4.37 9.90 -9.19
N ILE A 205 4.08 10.65 -10.26
CA ILE A 205 4.57 10.33 -11.61
C ILE A 205 6.09 10.13 -11.63
N GLY A 206 6.52 9.01 -12.21
CA GLY A 206 7.92 8.61 -12.32
C GLY A 206 8.42 7.73 -11.17
N GLU A 207 7.68 7.53 -10.09
CA GLU A 207 8.08 6.62 -9.02
C GLU A 207 8.17 5.18 -9.50
N LEU A 208 9.26 4.52 -9.13
CA LEU A 208 9.52 3.11 -9.36
C LEU A 208 10.12 2.53 -8.09
N ASN A 209 9.38 1.59 -7.48
CA ASN A 209 9.72 1.06 -6.18
C ASN A 209 10.07 -0.43 -6.31
N TYR A 210 11.25 -0.80 -5.86
CA TYR A 210 11.69 -2.20 -5.76
C TYR A 210 12.31 -2.51 -4.39
N GLU A 211 12.17 -1.58 -3.45
CA GLU A 211 12.57 -1.72 -2.05
C GLU A 211 11.41 -1.36 -1.13
N THR A 212 11.09 -2.26 -0.21
CA THR A 212 10.10 -2.06 0.85
C THR A 212 10.77 -2.20 2.20
N PHE A 213 10.08 -1.88 3.28
CA PHE A 213 10.55 -2.28 4.60
C PHE A 213 10.60 -3.81 4.75
N ASN A 214 11.50 -4.30 5.62
CA ASN A 214 11.25 -5.51 6.39
C ASN A 214 10.40 -5.12 7.60
N ALA A 215 9.43 -5.94 7.97
CA ALA A 215 8.43 -5.62 8.98
C ALA A 215 8.34 -6.68 10.05
N CYS A 216 8.32 -6.23 11.30
CA CYS A 216 8.04 -7.06 12.46
C CYS A 216 7.01 -6.37 13.36
N ASN A 217 6.03 -7.12 13.84
CA ASN A 217 5.11 -6.70 14.88
C ASN A 217 5.61 -7.19 16.23
N ALA A 218 5.40 -6.40 17.28
CA ALA A 218 5.75 -6.78 18.63
C ALA A 218 4.62 -6.49 19.61
N THR A 219 4.35 -7.45 20.50
CA THR A 219 3.48 -7.28 21.63
C THR A 219 4.29 -7.41 22.91
N VAL A 220 4.35 -6.35 23.70
CA VAL A 220 5.06 -6.34 24.98
C VAL A 220 4.06 -6.32 26.11
N THR A 221 4.07 -7.38 26.92
CA THR A 221 3.19 -7.51 28.07
C THR A 221 3.99 -7.29 29.36
N PHE A 222 3.52 -6.36 30.18
CA PHE A 222 4.07 -6.05 31.49
C PHE A 222 3.13 -6.63 32.57
N TYR A 223 3.68 -7.49 33.44
CA TYR A 223 2.96 -8.10 34.55
C TYR A 223 3.37 -7.46 35.88
N GLY A 224 2.45 -6.76 36.47
CA GLY A 224 2.63 -6.12 37.76
C GLY A 224 2.12 -6.99 38.95
N VAL A 225 2.19 -6.40 40.13
CA VAL A 225 1.53 -6.91 41.36
C VAL A 225 0.79 -5.74 41.97
N SER A 226 -0.55 -5.78 41.91
CA SER A 226 -1.40 -4.74 42.48
C SER A 226 -1.68 -5.04 43.94
N VAL A 227 -1.48 -4.05 44.81
CA VAL A 227 -1.86 -4.06 46.21
C VAL A 227 -2.36 -2.67 46.60
N HIS A 228 -3.05 -2.56 47.75
CA HIS A 228 -3.53 -1.27 48.24
C HIS A 228 -2.37 -0.24 48.37
N PRO A 229 -2.45 0.95 47.79
CA PRO A 229 -1.36 1.92 47.76
C PRO A 229 -0.76 2.25 49.14
N GLY A 230 -1.59 2.33 50.16
CA GLY A 230 -1.16 2.60 51.54
C GLY A 230 -0.28 1.51 52.18
N SER A 231 -0.26 0.28 51.59
CA SER A 231 0.57 -0.84 52.06
C SER A 231 1.50 -1.39 50.97
N ALA A 232 1.75 -0.62 49.91
CA ALA A 232 2.43 -1.04 48.69
C ALA A 232 3.95 -1.12 48.79
N LYS A 233 4.55 -0.54 49.82
CA LYS A 233 6.03 -0.50 49.98
C LYS A 233 6.63 -1.92 49.92
N ASN A 234 7.57 -2.13 49.01
CA ASN A 234 8.27 -3.39 48.75
C ASN A 234 7.35 -4.59 48.34
N LYS A 235 6.12 -4.30 47.91
CA LYS A 235 5.14 -5.32 47.48
C LYS A 235 4.61 -5.04 46.07
N MET A 236 4.23 -3.79 45.82
CA MET A 236 3.67 -3.41 44.53
C MET A 236 4.76 -3.40 43.43
N ARG A 237 4.41 -3.99 42.31
CA ARG A 237 5.12 -3.79 41.03
C ARG A 237 4.10 -3.24 40.05
N ASN A 238 4.27 -2.01 39.64
CA ASN A 238 3.28 -1.32 38.81
C ASN A 238 3.61 -1.50 37.31
N ALA A 239 2.76 -2.22 36.58
CA ALA A 239 2.92 -2.49 35.16
C ALA A 239 2.89 -1.19 34.32
N VAL A 240 2.14 -0.16 34.75
CA VAL A 240 2.14 1.14 34.07
C VAL A 240 3.50 1.82 34.17
N THR A 241 4.16 1.73 35.33
CA THR A 241 5.52 2.27 35.51
C THR A 241 6.56 1.52 34.63
N MET A 242 6.42 0.19 34.53
CA MET A 242 7.30 -0.60 33.64
C MET A 242 7.13 -0.18 32.18
N ALA A 243 5.89 -0.03 31.71
CA ALA A 243 5.59 0.39 30.34
C ALA A 243 6.10 1.82 30.05
N ALA A 244 5.99 2.74 31.02
CA ALA A 244 6.59 4.09 30.89
C ALA A 244 8.12 4.03 30.78
N LYS A 245 8.78 3.20 31.59
CA LYS A 245 10.23 2.98 31.48
C LYS A 245 10.61 2.39 30.11
N TRP A 246 9.84 1.42 29.62
CA TRP A 246 10.07 0.86 28.28
C TRP A 246 10.09 1.95 27.20
N GLN A 247 9.10 2.84 27.20
CA GLN A 247 9.03 3.95 26.24
C GLN A 247 10.25 4.90 26.34
N MET A 248 10.79 5.06 27.53
CA MET A 248 12.00 5.90 27.75
C MET A 248 13.29 5.21 27.31
N LEU A 249 13.33 3.89 27.22
CA LEU A 249 14.50 3.12 26.76
C LEU A 249 14.58 3.07 25.24
N LEU A 250 13.47 3.24 24.51
CA LEU A 250 13.48 3.29 23.06
C LEU A 250 14.27 4.49 22.53
N PRO A 251 15.07 4.32 21.46
CA PRO A 251 15.81 5.41 20.85
C PRO A 251 14.87 6.54 20.42
N ALA A 252 15.04 7.72 21.00
CA ALA A 252 14.10 8.84 20.82
C ALA A 252 14.05 9.34 19.36
N GLY A 253 15.17 9.27 18.63
CA GLY A 253 15.28 9.71 17.24
C GLY A 253 14.82 8.64 16.22
N GLU A 254 14.50 7.42 16.67
CA GLU A 254 14.12 6.32 15.79
C GLU A 254 12.61 6.02 15.88
N ARG A 255 11.81 7.08 15.75
CA ARG A 255 10.36 7.03 15.69
C ARG A 255 9.89 7.55 14.33
N PRO A 256 8.69 7.18 13.86
CA PRO A 256 8.18 7.64 12.57
C PRO A 256 8.22 9.17 12.41
N GLU A 257 8.01 9.93 13.49
CA GLU A 257 8.01 11.39 13.51
C GLU A 257 9.39 12.01 13.21
N TYR A 258 10.48 11.23 13.28
CA TYR A 258 11.86 11.67 13.14
C TYR A 258 12.66 10.93 12.08
N THR A 259 12.02 10.02 11.34
CA THR A 259 12.69 9.16 10.36
C THR A 259 12.11 9.34 8.97
N ASP A 260 12.97 9.24 7.94
CA ASP A 260 12.61 9.41 6.54
C ASP A 260 13.37 8.41 5.64
N LEU A 261 12.97 8.29 4.38
CA LEU A 261 13.58 7.46 3.34
C LEU A 261 13.94 6.05 3.87
N TYR A 262 15.24 5.74 3.96
CA TYR A 262 15.76 4.43 4.36
C TYR A 262 15.90 4.23 5.87
N GLU A 263 15.54 5.23 6.66
CA GLU A 263 15.65 5.14 8.12
C GLU A 263 14.53 4.30 8.71
N GLY A 264 14.91 3.26 9.45
CA GLY A 264 13.96 2.40 10.16
C GLY A 264 13.48 3.02 11.48
N PHE A 265 12.44 2.43 12.07
CA PHE A 265 11.82 2.96 13.28
C PHE A 265 11.24 1.91 14.21
N TYR A 266 10.98 2.33 15.46
CA TYR A 266 10.10 1.70 16.45
C TYR A 266 8.85 2.57 16.59
N HIS A 267 7.67 1.98 16.43
CA HIS A 267 6.42 2.72 16.60
C HIS A 267 5.50 2.01 17.56
N SER A 268 5.14 2.68 18.66
CA SER A 268 4.14 2.20 19.62
C SER A 268 2.76 2.59 19.13
N LEU A 269 1.94 1.59 18.76
CA LEU A 269 0.61 1.80 18.20
C LEU A 269 -0.44 2.02 19.29
N ARG A 270 -0.41 1.17 20.31
CA ARG A 270 -1.41 1.16 21.37
C ARG A 270 -0.82 0.69 22.69
N ILE A 271 -1.20 1.34 23.78
CA ILE A 271 -0.91 0.92 25.13
C ILE A 271 -2.22 0.83 25.91
N ASN A 272 -2.46 -0.30 26.58
CA ASN A 272 -3.68 -0.54 27.33
C ASN A 272 -3.40 -1.32 28.60
N GLY A 273 -4.09 -1.00 29.69
CA GLY A 273 -3.99 -1.76 30.93
C GLY A 273 -3.96 -0.92 32.21
N GLY A 274 -3.52 -1.55 33.29
CA GLY A 274 -3.49 -1.00 34.64
C GLY A 274 -2.32 -1.52 35.47
N THR A 275 -2.39 -1.37 36.79
CA THR A 275 -1.29 -1.68 37.73
C THR A 275 -0.80 -3.12 37.67
N ASP A 276 -1.68 -4.08 37.41
CA ASP A 276 -1.41 -5.52 37.39
C ASP A 276 -1.03 -6.07 36.02
N LYS A 277 -1.49 -5.43 34.94
CA LYS A 277 -1.12 -5.79 33.55
C LYS A 277 -1.19 -4.57 32.64
N VAL A 278 -0.19 -4.39 31.78
CA VAL A 278 -0.23 -3.49 30.63
C VAL A 278 0.20 -4.27 29.39
N GLU A 279 -0.45 -3.99 28.29
CA GLU A 279 -0.11 -4.52 26.96
C GLU A 279 0.22 -3.35 26.02
N LEU A 280 1.32 -3.46 25.33
CA LEU A 280 1.83 -2.48 24.37
C LEU A 280 1.99 -3.17 23.02
N GLU A 281 1.31 -2.67 22.00
CA GLU A 281 1.44 -3.08 20.62
C GLU A 281 2.41 -2.14 19.91
N MET A 282 3.36 -2.73 19.17
CA MET A 282 4.40 -2.01 18.46
C MET A 282 4.62 -2.60 17.08
N ILE A 283 5.13 -1.78 16.18
CA ILE A 283 5.69 -2.20 14.90
C ILE A 283 7.14 -1.74 14.79
N LEU A 284 7.97 -2.59 14.19
CA LEU A 284 9.37 -2.33 13.85
C LEU A 284 9.50 -2.39 12.34
N ARG A 285 10.20 -1.44 11.76
CA ARG A 285 10.43 -1.35 10.32
C ARG A 285 11.88 -0.98 10.05
N ASP A 286 12.49 -1.62 9.07
CA ASP A 286 13.79 -1.22 8.51
C ASP A 286 13.95 -1.79 7.10
N HIS A 287 14.58 -1.04 6.19
CA HIS A 287 14.90 -1.54 4.85
C HIS A 287 16.03 -2.58 4.89
N ASP A 288 16.94 -2.45 5.83
CA ASP A 288 18.02 -3.41 6.04
C ASP A 288 17.57 -4.51 6.99
N ARG A 289 17.69 -5.76 6.53
CA ARG A 289 17.28 -6.94 7.31
C ARG A 289 18.08 -7.09 8.59
N GLN A 290 19.41 -6.85 8.54
CA GLN A 290 20.24 -6.96 9.74
C GLN A 290 19.88 -5.91 10.77
N LYS A 291 19.60 -4.67 10.34
CA LYS A 291 19.13 -3.62 11.25
C LYS A 291 17.78 -3.95 11.88
N LEU A 292 16.86 -4.59 11.14
CA LEU A 292 15.61 -5.08 11.74
C LEU A 292 15.90 -6.12 12.84
N GLU A 293 16.82 -7.07 12.61
CA GLU A 293 17.23 -8.04 13.62
C GLU A 293 17.91 -7.37 14.84
N ASP A 294 18.71 -6.35 14.60
CA ASP A 294 19.32 -5.55 15.67
C ASP A 294 18.24 -4.83 16.51
N ARG A 295 17.18 -4.31 15.86
CA ARG A 295 16.01 -3.72 16.52
C ARG A 295 15.27 -4.73 17.39
N LYS A 296 15.02 -5.93 16.88
CA LYS A 296 14.40 -7.03 17.63
C LYS A 296 15.25 -7.41 18.85
N THR A 297 16.55 -7.50 18.66
CA THR A 297 17.52 -7.79 19.72
C THR A 297 17.49 -6.72 20.82
N LEU A 298 17.38 -5.43 20.45
CA LEU A 298 17.27 -4.36 21.44
C LEU A 298 16.01 -4.54 22.32
N LEU A 299 14.84 -4.87 21.72
CA LEU A 299 13.63 -5.10 22.52
C LEU A 299 13.78 -6.27 23.51
N LEU A 300 14.46 -7.34 23.11
CA LEU A 300 14.75 -8.46 24.01
C LEU A 300 15.66 -8.03 25.16
N HIS A 301 16.71 -7.27 24.89
CA HIS A 301 17.58 -6.73 25.93
C HIS A 301 16.85 -5.78 26.88
N MET A 302 15.94 -4.96 26.36
CA MET A 302 15.09 -4.09 27.19
C MET A 302 14.19 -4.93 28.13
N ALA A 303 13.62 -6.02 27.60
CA ALA A 303 12.82 -6.93 28.42
C ALA A 303 13.67 -7.59 29.53
N ASP A 304 14.88 -8.02 29.21
CA ASP A 304 15.82 -8.61 30.18
C ASP A 304 16.22 -7.59 31.28
N CYS A 305 16.51 -6.35 30.91
CA CYS A 305 16.81 -5.29 31.87
C CYS A 305 15.66 -5.05 32.85
N LEU A 306 14.43 -4.96 32.34
CA LEU A 306 13.26 -4.77 33.21
C LEU A 306 12.95 -6.03 34.04
N ASN A 307 13.15 -7.22 33.48
CA ASN A 307 13.03 -8.47 34.24
C ASN A 307 14.07 -8.59 35.36
N ALA A 308 15.28 -8.10 35.17
CA ALA A 308 16.29 -8.02 36.23
C ALA A 308 15.88 -7.07 37.36
N GLU A 309 15.22 -5.95 37.03
CA GLU A 309 14.74 -4.96 38.04
C GLU A 309 13.47 -5.43 38.77
N TYR A 310 12.48 -5.94 38.02
CA TYR A 310 11.13 -6.22 38.56
C TYR A 310 10.89 -7.71 38.86
N GLY A 311 11.81 -8.58 38.48
CA GLY A 311 11.71 -10.03 38.63
C GLY A 311 11.39 -10.73 37.33
N ALA A 312 11.88 -11.96 37.19
CA ALA A 312 11.73 -12.77 35.99
C ALA A 312 10.25 -12.92 35.58
N GLY A 313 9.97 -12.77 34.28
CA GLY A 313 8.64 -12.87 33.72
C GLY A 313 7.73 -11.63 33.93
N SER A 314 8.28 -10.56 34.55
CA SER A 314 7.52 -9.29 34.66
C SER A 314 7.32 -8.61 33.32
N VAL A 315 8.21 -8.83 32.33
CA VAL A 315 8.10 -8.32 30.97
C VAL A 315 8.27 -9.45 29.98
N VAL A 316 7.30 -9.61 29.08
CA VAL A 316 7.31 -10.58 28.00
C VAL A 316 7.17 -9.86 26.68
N CYS A 317 8.14 -10.01 25.77
CA CYS A 317 8.11 -9.46 24.42
C CYS A 317 7.89 -10.61 23.43
N LYS A 318 6.81 -10.57 22.67
CA LYS A 318 6.53 -11.48 21.55
C LYS A 318 6.68 -10.69 20.26
N MET A 319 7.32 -11.29 19.26
CA MET A 319 7.57 -10.68 17.98
C MET A 319 7.17 -11.65 16.86
N GLU A 320 6.66 -11.08 15.77
CA GLU A 320 6.24 -11.81 14.58
C GLU A 320 6.65 -11.03 13.34
N ASP A 321 7.42 -11.68 12.45
CA ASP A 321 7.78 -11.11 11.17
C ASP A 321 6.57 -11.11 10.25
N VAL A 322 6.37 -10.00 9.53
CA VAL A 322 5.15 -9.78 8.73
C VAL A 322 5.44 -9.91 7.24
N TYR A 323 6.46 -9.22 6.75
CA TYR A 323 6.94 -9.29 5.36
C TYR A 323 8.42 -8.89 5.28
N CYS A 324 9.05 -9.28 4.16
CA CYS A 324 10.44 -8.95 3.85
C CYS A 324 10.55 -7.86 2.78
N ASN A 325 11.70 -7.17 2.74
CA ASN A 325 12.01 -6.24 1.67
C ASN A 325 12.05 -6.96 0.32
N MET A 326 11.26 -6.52 -0.65
CA MET A 326 11.19 -7.15 -1.98
C MET A 326 12.49 -7.05 -2.78
N LYS A 327 13.41 -6.17 -2.40
CA LYS A 327 14.73 -6.02 -3.05
C LYS A 327 15.47 -7.33 -3.21
N GLU A 328 15.43 -8.20 -2.20
CA GLU A 328 16.15 -9.49 -2.22
C GLU A 328 15.67 -10.38 -3.38
N TYR A 329 14.40 -10.26 -3.78
CA TYR A 329 13.77 -11.03 -4.85
C TYR A 329 13.87 -10.35 -6.22
N ILE A 330 13.98 -9.02 -6.25
CA ILE A 330 14.08 -8.23 -7.49
C ILE A 330 15.52 -8.18 -8.02
N MET A 331 16.52 -8.08 -7.14
CA MET A 331 17.93 -7.95 -7.56
C MET A 331 18.44 -9.07 -8.49
N PRO A 332 18.04 -10.35 -8.33
CA PRO A 332 18.45 -11.40 -9.27
C PRO A 332 17.92 -11.23 -10.70
N VAL A 333 16.88 -10.44 -10.89
CA VAL A 333 16.19 -10.17 -12.17
C VAL A 333 16.07 -8.66 -12.41
N TYR A 334 17.10 -7.90 -12.05
CA TYR A 334 17.07 -6.42 -12.06
C TYR A 334 16.74 -5.82 -13.43
N GLU A 335 16.87 -6.58 -14.52
CA GLU A 335 16.45 -6.17 -15.87
C GLU A 335 14.97 -5.77 -15.96
N ILE A 336 14.11 -6.21 -15.04
CA ILE A 336 12.70 -5.76 -15.02
C ILE A 336 12.59 -4.30 -14.56
N ILE A 337 13.48 -3.85 -13.67
CA ILE A 337 13.58 -2.43 -13.28
C ILE A 337 14.09 -1.60 -14.46
N GLU A 338 15.17 -2.03 -15.13
CA GLU A 338 15.71 -1.34 -16.31
C GLU A 338 14.66 -1.22 -17.41
N ARG A 339 13.80 -2.23 -17.61
CA ARG A 339 12.67 -2.19 -18.57
C ARG A 339 11.67 -1.10 -18.19
N ALA A 340 11.26 -1.04 -16.93
CA ALA A 340 10.33 -0.01 -16.44
C ALA A 340 10.94 1.40 -16.60
N GLU A 341 12.21 1.61 -16.21
CA GLU A 341 12.91 2.88 -16.41
C GLU A 341 12.96 3.30 -17.89
N ASN A 342 13.29 2.36 -18.77
CA ASN A 342 13.36 2.63 -20.20
C ASN A 342 11.98 2.97 -20.79
N ALA A 343 10.92 2.29 -20.33
CA ALA A 343 9.55 2.58 -20.75
C ALA A 343 9.10 3.97 -20.27
N MET A 344 9.42 4.35 -19.02
CA MET A 344 9.16 5.69 -18.49
C MET A 344 9.88 6.77 -19.31
N ARG A 345 11.18 6.60 -19.56
CA ARG A 345 11.95 7.55 -20.39
C ARG A 345 11.41 7.66 -21.82
N ALA A 346 10.98 6.55 -22.42
CA ALA A 346 10.34 6.55 -23.72
C ALA A 346 9.00 7.30 -23.73
N ALA A 347 8.31 7.32 -22.61
CA ALA A 347 7.09 8.11 -22.40
C ALA A 347 7.38 9.59 -22.03
N GLY A 348 8.66 9.98 -21.91
CA GLY A 348 9.05 11.34 -21.51
C GLY A 348 9.01 11.57 -20.00
N ILE A 349 8.99 10.50 -19.21
CA ILE A 349 8.96 10.54 -17.75
C ILE A 349 10.33 10.14 -17.21
N GLU A 350 10.91 10.95 -16.33
CA GLU A 350 12.16 10.61 -15.65
C GLU A 350 11.86 9.68 -14.48
N PRO A 351 12.41 8.44 -14.45
CA PRO A 351 12.17 7.51 -13.37
C PRO A 351 12.86 7.95 -12.07
N GLN A 352 12.19 7.74 -10.96
CA GLN A 352 12.65 8.02 -9.60
C GLN A 352 12.60 6.73 -8.79
N LEU A 353 13.77 6.15 -8.54
CA LEU A 353 13.90 4.95 -7.69
C LEU A 353 13.77 5.37 -6.23
N LEU A 354 12.61 5.11 -5.64
CA LEU A 354 12.30 5.47 -4.25
C LEU A 354 11.93 4.22 -3.43
N PRO A 355 12.35 4.16 -2.15
CA PRO A 355 11.92 3.08 -1.27
C PRO A 355 10.49 3.32 -0.78
N VAL A 356 9.71 2.24 -0.65
CA VAL A 356 8.41 2.28 0.02
C VAL A 356 8.59 2.07 1.52
N ARG A 357 8.05 2.97 2.33
CA ARG A 357 8.10 2.88 3.79
C ARG A 357 6.91 2.06 4.35
N GLY A 358 6.55 1.01 3.67
CA GLY A 358 5.45 0.09 3.97
C GLY A 358 5.65 -1.26 3.32
N GLY A 359 4.62 -2.07 3.29
CA GLY A 359 4.47 -3.27 2.48
C GLY A 359 3.54 -2.98 1.31
N THR A 360 3.55 -3.85 0.31
CA THR A 360 2.66 -3.80 -0.86
C THR A 360 2.35 -5.22 -1.30
N ASP A 361 1.30 -5.40 -2.08
CA ASP A 361 1.04 -6.69 -2.75
C ASP A 361 2.27 -7.15 -3.56
N GLY A 362 2.99 -6.21 -4.20
CA GLY A 362 4.21 -6.50 -4.94
C GLY A 362 5.32 -7.11 -4.08
N ALA A 363 5.49 -6.67 -2.83
CA ALA A 363 6.45 -7.25 -1.91
C ALA A 363 6.10 -8.69 -1.54
N ARG A 364 4.82 -8.96 -1.26
CA ARG A 364 4.33 -10.31 -0.95
C ARG A 364 4.42 -11.25 -2.15
N LEU A 365 4.02 -10.79 -3.33
CA LEU A 365 4.12 -11.57 -4.56
C LEU A 365 5.58 -11.90 -4.88
N SER A 366 6.51 -10.98 -4.67
CA SER A 366 7.94 -11.22 -4.82
C SER A 366 8.45 -12.31 -3.87
N GLU A 367 8.03 -12.28 -2.61
CA GLU A 367 8.33 -13.34 -1.62
C GLU A 367 7.75 -14.70 -2.03
N MET A 368 6.56 -14.72 -2.66
CA MET A 368 5.92 -15.92 -3.18
C MET A 368 6.57 -16.46 -4.47
N GLY A 369 7.54 -15.74 -5.04
CA GLY A 369 8.31 -16.16 -6.21
C GLY A 369 7.91 -15.49 -7.53
N LEU A 370 7.04 -14.47 -7.50
CA LEU A 370 6.71 -13.62 -8.65
C LEU A 370 7.36 -12.23 -8.45
N PRO A 371 8.53 -11.95 -9.05
CA PRO A 371 9.16 -10.64 -8.94
C PRO A 371 8.20 -9.53 -9.40
N CYS A 372 7.86 -8.60 -8.49
CA CYS A 372 6.77 -7.65 -8.71
C CYS A 372 7.08 -6.27 -8.10
N PRO A 373 7.89 -5.41 -8.77
CA PRO A 373 8.08 -4.04 -8.34
C PRO A 373 6.83 -3.19 -8.57
N ASN A 374 6.75 -2.03 -7.88
CA ASN A 374 5.66 -1.07 -8.06
C ASN A 374 6.03 0.01 -9.07
N ILE A 375 5.06 0.39 -9.89
CA ILE A 375 5.12 1.58 -10.75
C ILE A 375 4.02 2.57 -10.33
N PHE A 376 4.25 3.84 -10.59
CA PHE A 376 3.40 4.95 -10.17
C PHE A 376 1.98 4.90 -10.75
N THR A 377 1.03 5.50 -10.04
CA THR A 377 -0.32 5.85 -10.51
C THR A 377 -0.47 7.33 -10.83
N GLY A 378 0.34 8.17 -10.24
CA GLY A 378 0.28 9.63 -10.30
C GLY A 378 -0.58 10.25 -9.20
N GLY A 379 -1.16 9.45 -8.30
CA GLY A 379 -1.99 9.93 -7.19
C GLY A 379 -1.17 10.49 -6.01
N HIS A 380 -1.83 11.25 -5.17
CA HIS A 380 -1.25 11.91 -3.99
C HIS A 380 -2.20 11.94 -2.82
N ASN A 381 -1.64 12.06 -1.60
CA ASN A 381 -2.35 12.24 -0.34
C ASN A 381 -3.37 11.13 -0.06
N PHE A 382 -3.01 9.90 -0.37
CA PHE A 382 -3.84 8.72 -0.22
C PHE A 382 -4.45 8.58 1.19
N HIS A 383 -5.47 7.74 1.34
CA HIS A 383 -6.17 7.42 2.58
C HIS A 383 -6.91 8.61 3.23
N GLY A 384 -7.06 9.73 2.53
CA GLY A 384 -7.64 10.93 3.12
C GLY A 384 -8.45 11.80 2.16
N ARG A 385 -9.16 12.77 2.74
CA ARG A 385 -10.00 13.71 2.00
C ARG A 385 -9.26 14.71 1.11
N PHE A 386 -7.95 14.77 1.22
CA PHE A 386 -7.08 15.63 0.40
C PHE A 386 -6.43 14.87 -0.75
N GLU A 387 -6.87 13.65 -0.96
CA GLU A 387 -6.42 12.82 -2.07
C GLU A 387 -6.73 13.48 -3.42
N TYR A 388 -5.77 13.46 -4.32
CA TYR A 388 -5.94 14.03 -5.65
C TYR A 388 -5.15 13.25 -6.71
N LEU A 389 -5.62 13.34 -7.95
CA LEU A 389 -5.03 12.68 -9.12
C LEU A 389 -4.90 13.69 -10.27
N PRO A 390 -3.68 14.06 -10.70
CA PRO A 390 -3.45 14.76 -11.97
C PRO A 390 -3.74 13.84 -13.17
N VAL A 391 -4.24 14.43 -14.27
CA VAL A 391 -4.67 13.70 -15.49
C VAL A 391 -3.70 13.93 -16.65
#